data_aee817cd52279f7c9597d0ee52a9d893
#
_entry.id   aee817cd52279f7c9597d0ee52a9d893
#
_cell.length_a   1.000
_cell.length_b   1.000
_cell.length_c   1.000
_cell.angle_alpha   90.00
_cell.angle_beta   90.00
_cell.angle_gamma   90.00
#
_symmetry.space_group_name_H-M   'P 1'
#
loop_
_entity.id
_entity.type
_entity.pdbx_description
1 polymer ?
#
loop_
_entity_poly.entity_id
_entity_poly.type
_entity_poly.pdbx_seq_one_letter_code
_entity_poly.pdbx_strand_id
1 'polypeptide(L)' 'MEGDSVENYRLILKRKRETLGLSQHKLAEQLGITQTFLSEIERGRKNPSLEQFFRICEALQIRVFPDER' A
#
# COMPACT_ATOMS: atom_id res chain seq x y z
N MET A 1 2.47 -1.11 21.81
CA MET A 1 2.72 -1.24 21.27
C MET A 1 3.23 -0.57 20.62
N GLU A 2 3.88 -0.52 20.45
CA GLU A 2 4.40 0.11 19.92
C GLU A 2 4.35 0.11 18.77
N GLY A 3 4.52 -0.07 18.18
CA GLY A 3 4.64 0.06 17.02
C GLY A 3 3.78 0.88 16.40
N ASP A 4 3.71 1.49 16.25
CA ASP A 4 2.82 2.20 15.89
C ASP A 4 2.27 2.00 14.65
N SER A 5 1.07 2.19 14.43
CA SER A 5 0.35 1.96 13.28
C SER A 5 0.77 2.80 12.15
N VAL A 6 1.28 3.97 12.40
CA VAL A 6 1.71 4.83 11.31
C VAL A 6 2.88 4.23 10.59
N GLU A 7 3.82 3.64 11.34
CA GLU A 7 4.93 3.05 10.68
C GLU A 7 4.65 1.68 10.19
N ASN A 8 3.64 1.00 10.73
CA ASN A 8 3.37 -0.37 10.31
C ASN A 8 2.54 -0.47 9.05
N TYR A 9 1.85 0.61 8.65
CA TYR A 9 0.98 0.47 7.49
C TYR A 9 1.76 0.08 6.24
N ARG A 10 2.99 0.54 6.10
CA ARG A 10 3.74 0.21 4.91
C ARG A 10 4.09 -1.27 4.86
N LEU A 11 4.31 -1.87 6.02
CA LEU A 11 4.57 -3.31 6.05
C LEU A 11 3.31 -4.09 5.69
N ILE A 12 2.16 -3.61 6.12
CA ILE A 12 0.91 -4.25 5.78
C ILE A 12 0.70 -4.21 4.27
N LEU A 13 0.98 -3.05 3.66
CA LEU A 13 0.84 -2.93 2.22
C LEU A 13 1.78 -3.89 1.50
N LYS A 14 3.02 -3.93 1.93
CA LYS A 14 4.01 -4.78 1.27
C LYS A 14 3.64 -6.25 1.40
N ARG A 15 3.24 -6.67 2.59
CA ARG A 15 2.90 -8.06 2.81
C ARG A 15 1.68 -8.47 2.02
N LYS A 16 0.69 -7.58 1.96
CA LYS A 16 -0.50 -7.90 1.20
C LYS A 16 -0.17 -8.02 -0.29
N ARG A 17 0.68 -7.12 -0.78
CA ARG A 17 1.11 -7.20 -2.15
C ARG A 17 1.76 -8.55 -2.44
N GLU A 18 2.67 -8.96 -1.56
CA GLU A 18 3.36 -10.22 -1.74
C GLU A 18 2.41 -11.41 -1.65
N THR A 19 1.47 -11.33 -0.73
CA THR A 19 0.48 -12.39 -0.60
C THR A 19 -0.34 -12.57 -1.86
N LEU A 20 -0.63 -11.46 -2.54
CA LEU A 20 -1.38 -11.52 -3.79
C LEU A 20 -0.51 -11.89 -4.97
N GLY A 21 0.79 -12.09 -4.75
CA GLY A 21 1.68 -12.48 -5.84
C GLY A 21 2.02 -11.34 -6.78
N LEU A 22 1.88 -10.09 -6.33
CA LEU A 22 2.14 -8.94 -7.18
C LEU A 22 3.54 -8.42 -6.95
N SER A 23 4.28 -8.19 -8.04
CA SER A 23 5.56 -7.51 -7.94
C SER A 23 5.32 -6.03 -7.72
N GLN A 24 6.36 -5.33 -7.27
CA GLN A 24 6.26 -3.88 -7.18
C GLN A 24 5.96 -3.28 -8.54
N HIS A 25 6.62 -3.80 -9.57
CA HIS A 25 6.41 -3.28 -10.91
C HIS A 25 4.95 -3.39 -11.32
N LYS A 26 4.36 -4.56 -11.08
CA LYS A 26 2.99 -4.78 -11.50
C LYS A 26 2.02 -3.90 -10.73
N LEU A 27 2.21 -3.79 -9.42
CA LEU A 27 1.31 -2.94 -8.65
C LEU A 27 1.47 -1.48 -9.03
N ALA A 28 2.70 -1.01 -9.21
CA ALA A 28 2.92 0.36 -9.62
C ALA A 28 2.24 0.64 -10.96
N GLU A 29 2.32 -0.33 -11.87
CA GLU A 29 1.67 -0.18 -13.16
C GLU A 29 0.16 -0.03 -13.00
N GLN A 30 -0.44 -0.85 -12.16
CA GLN A 30 -1.87 -0.77 -11.92
C GLN A 30 -2.28 0.56 -11.31
N LEU A 31 -1.40 1.14 -10.49
CA LEU A 31 -1.70 2.37 -9.81
C LEU A 31 -1.35 3.61 -10.62
N GLY A 32 -0.63 3.43 -11.71
CA GLY A 32 -0.20 4.59 -12.50
C GLY A 32 0.91 5.39 -11.84
N ILE A 33 1.72 4.76 -11.02
CA ILE A 33 2.86 5.42 -10.38
C ILE A 33 4.13 4.69 -10.78
N THR A 34 5.27 5.27 -10.46
CA THR A 34 6.52 4.62 -10.77
C THR A 34 6.82 3.55 -9.74
N GLN A 35 7.58 2.55 -10.18
CA GLN A 35 8.01 1.53 -9.24
C GLN A 35 8.90 2.13 -8.16
N THR A 36 9.72 3.11 -8.53
CA THR A 36 10.58 3.77 -7.56
C THR A 36 9.76 4.41 -6.45
N PHE A 37 8.67 5.11 -6.81
CA PHE A 37 7.82 5.73 -5.81
C PHE A 37 7.20 4.68 -4.89
N LEU A 38 6.70 3.59 -5.48
CA LEU A 38 6.11 2.54 -4.67
C LEU A 38 7.15 1.91 -3.74
N SER A 39 8.36 1.71 -4.25
CA SER A 39 9.43 1.17 -3.44
C SER A 39 9.73 2.08 -2.25
N GLU A 40 9.72 3.39 -2.48
CA GLU A 40 10.00 4.32 -1.40
C GLU A 40 8.88 4.35 -0.38
N ILE A 41 7.65 4.17 -0.81
CA ILE A 41 6.55 4.06 0.13
C ILE A 41 6.74 2.82 1.00
N GLU A 42 7.08 1.70 0.38
CA GLU A 42 7.23 0.46 1.14
C GLU A 42 8.41 0.50 2.09
N ARG A 43 9.41 1.31 1.77
CA ARG A 43 10.55 1.47 2.65
C ARG A 43 10.34 2.52 3.73
N GLY A 44 9.22 3.22 3.67
CA GLY A 44 8.94 4.24 4.66
C GLY A 44 9.65 5.55 4.40
N ARG A 45 10.19 5.74 3.19
CA ARG A 45 10.88 6.98 2.86
C ARG A 45 9.95 8.05 2.35
N LYS A 46 8.81 7.67 1.79
CA LYS A 46 7.82 8.61 1.30
C LYS A 46 6.45 8.11 1.68
N ASN A 47 5.53 9.03 1.81
CA ASN A 47 4.17 8.68 2.13
C ASN A 47 3.29 8.96 0.93
N PRO A 48 2.33 8.09 0.66
CA PRO A 48 1.37 8.39 -0.40
C PRO A 48 0.41 9.48 0.06
N SER A 49 -0.16 10.19 -0.89
CA SER A 49 -1.27 11.06 -0.55
C SER A 49 -2.44 10.21 -0.07
N LEU A 50 -3.43 10.84 0.53
CA LEU A 50 -4.58 10.11 1.00
C LEU A 50 -5.28 9.40 -0.15
N GLU A 51 -5.43 10.10 -1.28
CA GLU A 51 -6.06 9.48 -2.44
C GLU A 51 -5.25 8.29 -2.92
N GLN A 52 -3.93 8.43 -2.99
CA GLN A 52 -3.08 7.32 -3.40
C GLN A 52 -3.18 6.16 -2.44
N PHE A 53 -3.23 6.47 -1.15
CA PHE A 53 -3.34 5.42 -0.15
C PHE A 53 -4.61 4.61 -0.35
N PHE A 54 -5.74 5.29 -0.58
CA PHE A 54 -6.98 4.56 -0.79
C PHE A 54 -6.92 3.74 -2.07
N ARG A 55 -6.29 4.25 -3.11
CA ARG A 55 -6.15 3.48 -4.34
C ARG A 55 -5.27 2.26 -4.16
N ILE A 56 -4.21 2.40 -3.38
CA ILE A 56 -3.37 1.25 -3.08
C ILE A 56 -4.16 0.20 -2.32
N CYS A 57 -4.91 0.63 -1.32
CA CYS A 57 -5.70 -0.31 -0.54
C CYS A 57 -6.72 -1.02 -1.43
N GLU A 58 -7.34 -0.28 -2.33
CA GLU A 58 -8.31 -0.89 -3.21
C GLU A 58 -7.66 -1.93 -4.11
N ALA A 59 -6.50 -1.61 -4.66
CA ALA A 59 -5.79 -2.55 -5.53
C ALA A 59 -5.35 -3.79 -4.78
N LEU A 60 -5.04 -3.64 -3.49
CA LEU A 60 -4.60 -4.76 -2.68
C LEU A 60 -5.75 -5.45 -1.96
N GLN A 61 -6.98 -5.01 -2.22
CA GLN A 61 -8.16 -5.62 -1.61
C GLN A 61 -8.15 -5.49 -0.10
N ILE A 62 -7.61 -4.38 0.39
CA ILE A 62 -7.63 -4.07 1.81
C ILE A 62 -8.82 -3.19 2.07
N ARG A 63 -9.65 -3.60 3.03
CA ARG A 63 -10.84 -2.84 3.34
C ARG A 63 -10.49 -1.78 4.37
N VAL A 64 -10.62 -0.53 3.99
CA VAL A 64 -10.27 0.58 4.87
C VAL A 64 -11.43 0.95 5.77
N PHE A 65 -12.65 0.91 5.23
CA PHE A 65 -13.83 1.25 6.00
C PHE A 65 -14.71 0.04 6.16
N PRO A 66 -15.43 -0.07 7.27
CA PRO A 66 -16.31 -1.22 7.43
C PRO A 66 -17.42 -1.16 6.40
N ASP A 67 -17.92 -2.34 6.08
CA ASP A 67 -19.04 -2.43 5.18
C ASP A 67 -20.26 -1.99 5.93
N GLU A 68 -20.98 -1.03 5.42
CA GLU A 68 -22.08 -0.54 6.08
C GLU A 68 -23.35 -1.09 5.72
N ARG A 69 -23.43 -1.99 4.87
CA ARG A 69 -24.62 -2.50 4.49
C ARG A 69 -25.06 -3.60 5.07
#